data_0215464e0453504c16182f9d8346ab21
#
_entry.id   0215464e0453504c16182f9d8346ab21
#
_cell.length_a   1.000
_cell.length_b   1.000
_cell.length_c   1.000
_cell.angle_alpha   90.00
_cell.angle_beta   90.00
_cell.angle_gamma   90.00
#
_symmetry.space_group_name_H-M   'P 1'
#
loop_
_entity.id
_entity.type
_entity.pdbx_description
1 polymer ?
#
loop_
_entity_poly.entity_id
_entity_poly.type
_entity_poly.pdbx_seq_one_letter_code
_entity_poly.pdbx_strand_id
1 'polypeptide(L)'
;MTVPLPDRIEAVFCDVGGPIYSDDNFANAVRRALDEIRAEQGRPPVDPVDFDRIYDRGRAAQSGSLRRALATELLGDESYRDELHRRLAPYWTHPEGTAYPDALEMFRRLHGHVRLAIVANQEAATVDALTRDGFAPYVDVWGISAVVGHEKPSREFFEWALHECGTTPEHTVHIGNRLDTDVRPARALGIGTIWVLRGEAPPDPTPEQLAEADLAVPDLTTVADVILERAAS
;
A
#
# COMPACT_ATOMS: atom_id res chain seq x y z
N MET A 1 -20.28 -10.66 8.24
CA MET A 1 -21.11 -10.15 7.14
C MET A 1 -20.20 -9.27 6.31
N THR A 2 -19.92 -9.63 5.07
CA THR A 2 -19.26 -8.73 4.11
C THR A 2 -20.21 -7.56 3.87
N VAL A 3 -19.76 -6.35 4.16
CA VAL A 3 -20.49 -5.14 3.76
C VAL A 3 -20.24 -5.01 2.26
N PRO A 4 -21.24 -4.90 1.40
CA PRO A 4 -20.99 -4.72 -0.03
C PRO A 4 -20.30 -3.38 -0.28
N LEU A 5 -19.54 -3.28 -1.38
CA LEU A 5 -19.02 -1.99 -1.84
C LEU A 5 -20.15 -0.94 -1.91
N PRO A 6 -19.84 0.35 -1.72
CA PRO A 6 -20.84 1.43 -1.85
C PRO A 6 -21.68 1.30 -3.11
N ASP A 7 -23.00 1.57 -3.01
CA ASP A 7 -23.89 1.60 -4.17
C ASP A 7 -23.55 2.74 -5.13
N ARG A 8 -22.96 3.82 -4.59
CA ARG A 8 -22.47 4.98 -5.33
C ARG A 8 -21.05 5.28 -4.93
N ILE A 9 -20.13 5.35 -5.91
CA ILE A 9 -18.72 5.66 -5.69
C ILE A 9 -18.41 7.01 -6.35
N GLU A 10 -17.89 7.95 -5.54
CA GLU A 10 -17.48 9.29 -5.97
C GLU A 10 -15.96 9.46 -5.94
N ALA A 11 -15.26 8.68 -5.09
CA ALA A 11 -13.83 8.73 -4.97
C ALA A 11 -13.20 7.33 -4.80
N VAL A 12 -11.99 7.19 -5.33
CA VAL A 12 -11.14 6.02 -5.17
C VAL A 12 -9.80 6.45 -4.60
N PHE A 13 -9.44 5.89 -3.45
CA PHE A 13 -8.12 5.99 -2.87
C PHE A 13 -7.31 4.76 -3.25
N CYS A 14 -6.07 4.94 -3.66
CA CYS A 14 -5.20 3.84 -4.05
C CYS A 14 -3.87 3.91 -3.32
N ASP A 15 -3.46 2.79 -2.70
CA ASP A 15 -2.09 2.63 -2.26
C ASP A 15 -1.15 2.47 -3.46
N VAL A 16 0.15 2.61 -3.23
CA VAL A 16 1.19 2.57 -4.27
C VAL A 16 1.89 1.22 -4.30
N GLY A 17 2.47 0.77 -3.18
CA GLY A 17 3.12 -0.53 -3.11
C GLY A 17 2.13 -1.68 -3.22
N GLY A 18 2.37 -2.63 -4.08
CA GLY A 18 1.45 -3.71 -4.40
C GLY A 18 0.37 -3.33 -5.42
N PRO A 19 -0.53 -2.37 -5.17
CA PRO A 19 -1.51 -1.99 -6.18
C PRO A 19 -0.92 -1.39 -7.46
N ILE A 20 0.04 -0.48 -7.37
CA ILE A 20 0.61 0.22 -8.54
C ILE A 20 1.96 -0.35 -8.92
N TYR A 21 2.87 -0.51 -7.95
CA TYR A 21 4.22 -1.01 -8.18
C TYR A 21 4.47 -2.35 -7.52
N SER A 22 5.36 -3.17 -8.12
CA SER A 22 5.91 -4.35 -7.44
C SER A 22 6.65 -3.95 -6.15
N ASP A 23 6.44 -4.72 -5.09
CA ASP A 23 7.12 -4.55 -3.79
C ASP A 23 8.52 -5.21 -3.75
N ASP A 24 8.98 -5.82 -4.85
CA ASP A 24 10.29 -6.49 -4.89
C ASP A 24 11.43 -5.51 -4.53
N ASN A 25 11.35 -4.27 -4.99
CA ASN A 25 12.35 -3.26 -4.67
C ASN A 25 12.34 -2.88 -3.19
N PHE A 26 11.19 -2.89 -2.52
CA PHE A 26 11.09 -2.66 -1.09
C PHE A 26 11.82 -3.75 -0.30
N ALA A 27 11.58 -5.03 -0.59
CA ALA A 27 12.26 -6.15 0.06
C ALA A 27 13.79 -6.07 -0.12
N ASN A 28 14.25 -5.73 -1.33
CA ASN A 28 15.66 -5.52 -1.62
C ASN A 28 16.27 -4.34 -0.85
N ALA A 29 15.55 -3.21 -0.77
CA ALA A 29 15.97 -2.04 -0.01
C ALA A 29 16.11 -2.35 1.49
N VAL A 30 15.15 -3.08 2.05
CA VAL A 30 15.17 -3.52 3.45
C VAL A 30 16.36 -4.43 3.71
N ARG A 31 16.60 -5.44 2.85
CA ARG A 31 17.71 -6.39 2.99
C ARG A 31 19.05 -5.66 2.97
N ARG A 32 19.22 -4.71 2.04
CA ARG A 32 20.43 -3.89 1.94
C ARG A 32 20.67 -3.06 3.20
N ALA A 33 19.65 -2.39 3.71
CA ALA A 33 19.76 -1.59 4.93
C ALA A 33 20.09 -2.45 6.17
N LEU A 34 19.52 -3.65 6.27
CA LEU A 34 19.86 -4.62 7.31
C LEU A 34 21.35 -5.02 7.24
N ASP A 35 21.85 -5.29 6.04
CA ASP A 35 23.25 -5.70 5.84
C ASP A 35 24.23 -4.58 6.23
N GLU A 36 23.90 -3.32 5.93
CA GLU A 36 24.70 -2.17 6.33
C GLU A 36 24.76 -2.03 7.87
N ILE A 37 23.63 -2.12 8.57
CA ILE A 37 23.58 -2.05 10.03
C ILE A 37 24.35 -3.22 10.65
N ARG A 38 24.20 -4.43 10.13
CA ARG A 38 24.92 -5.62 10.61
C ARG A 38 26.43 -5.51 10.40
N ALA A 39 26.87 -4.95 9.27
CA ALA A 39 28.29 -4.71 9.02
C ALA A 39 28.90 -3.76 10.05
N GLU A 40 28.19 -2.69 10.43
CA GLU A 40 28.63 -1.77 11.51
C GLU A 40 28.66 -2.46 12.89
N GLN A 41 27.83 -3.47 13.10
CA GLN A 41 27.85 -4.32 14.30
C GLN A 41 28.93 -5.42 14.25
N GLY A 42 29.73 -5.50 13.17
CA GLY A 42 30.72 -6.57 12.97
C GLY A 42 30.08 -7.95 12.72
N ARG A 43 28.84 -8.00 12.26
CA ARG A 43 28.08 -9.23 11.98
C ARG A 43 28.05 -9.51 10.46
N PRO A 44 27.95 -10.79 10.05
CA PRO A 44 27.82 -11.13 8.64
C PRO A 44 26.48 -10.61 8.06
N PRO A 45 26.35 -10.49 6.72
CA PRO A 45 25.09 -10.18 6.05
C PRO A 45 23.94 -11.07 6.52
N VAL A 46 22.71 -10.62 6.30
CA VAL A 46 21.50 -11.39 6.64
C VAL A 46 21.45 -12.66 5.79
N ASP A 47 21.19 -13.80 6.44
CA ASP A 47 20.89 -15.03 5.72
C ASP A 47 19.57 -14.83 4.94
N PRO A 48 19.56 -15.05 3.60
CA PRO A 48 18.35 -14.91 2.79
C PRO A 48 17.17 -15.76 3.31
N VAL A 49 17.43 -16.97 3.81
CA VAL A 49 16.38 -17.86 4.34
C VAL A 49 15.74 -17.28 5.61
N ASP A 50 16.56 -16.70 6.51
CA ASP A 50 16.03 -16.05 7.71
C ASP A 50 15.23 -14.79 7.35
N PHE A 51 15.70 -14.00 6.40
CA PHE A 51 14.95 -12.84 5.92
C PHE A 51 13.59 -13.25 5.36
N ASP A 52 13.58 -14.17 4.40
CA ASP A 52 12.35 -14.60 3.72
C ASP A 52 11.36 -15.20 4.73
N ARG A 53 11.82 -16.02 5.68
CA ARG A 53 10.98 -16.57 6.75
C ARG A 53 10.28 -15.49 7.59
N ILE A 54 10.99 -14.42 7.96
CA ILE A 54 10.43 -13.33 8.78
C ILE A 54 9.49 -12.48 7.93
N TYR A 55 9.89 -12.19 6.69
CA TYR A 55 9.14 -11.40 5.74
C TYR A 55 7.80 -12.07 5.41
N ASP A 56 7.82 -13.36 5.04
CA ASP A 56 6.63 -14.13 4.70
C ASP A 56 5.70 -14.32 5.91
N ARG A 57 6.25 -14.49 7.11
CA ARG A 57 5.44 -14.52 8.33
C ARG A 57 4.73 -13.18 8.56
N GLY A 58 5.40 -12.06 8.32
CA GLY A 58 4.80 -10.73 8.40
C GLY A 58 3.68 -10.53 7.38
N ARG A 59 3.89 -10.99 6.15
CA ARG A 59 2.86 -11.00 5.09
C ARG A 59 1.67 -11.89 5.47
N ALA A 60 1.93 -13.09 5.97
CA ALA A 60 0.87 -14.02 6.39
C ALA A 60 0.04 -13.48 7.56
N ALA A 61 0.67 -12.81 8.52
CA ALA A 61 0.01 -12.26 9.69
C ALA A 61 -0.89 -11.06 9.38
N GLN A 62 -0.57 -10.28 8.37
CA GLN A 62 -1.30 -9.05 8.01
C GLN A 62 -1.57 -8.14 9.22
N SER A 63 -0.56 -8.04 10.10
CA SER A 63 -0.64 -7.28 11.33
C SER A 63 0.76 -6.95 11.86
N GLY A 64 0.88 -5.76 12.46
CA GLY A 64 2.12 -5.31 13.07
C GLY A 64 3.15 -4.76 12.07
N SER A 65 4.21 -4.19 12.61
CA SER A 65 5.27 -3.59 11.80
C SER A 65 6.28 -4.65 11.36
N LEU A 66 6.35 -4.90 10.05
CA LEU A 66 7.38 -5.75 9.44
C LEU A 66 8.79 -5.26 9.80
N ARG A 67 9.02 -3.93 9.74
CA ARG A 67 10.31 -3.33 10.11
C ARG A 67 10.68 -3.59 11.57
N ARG A 68 9.69 -3.59 12.48
CA ARG A 68 9.93 -3.95 13.89
C ARG A 68 10.32 -5.42 14.03
N ALA A 69 9.62 -6.32 13.38
CA ALA A 69 9.92 -7.74 13.41
C ALA A 69 11.35 -8.02 12.89
N LEU A 70 11.71 -7.44 11.74
CA LEU A 70 13.04 -7.56 11.15
C LEU A 70 14.13 -6.96 12.07
N ALA A 71 13.88 -5.79 12.66
CA ALA A 71 14.81 -5.18 13.61
C ALA A 71 15.03 -6.08 14.84
N THR A 72 13.96 -6.57 15.44
CA THR A 72 14.04 -7.45 16.64
C THR A 72 14.79 -8.73 16.33
N GLU A 73 14.44 -9.43 15.25
CA GLU A 73 14.97 -10.78 15.00
C GLU A 73 16.34 -10.77 14.29
N LEU A 74 16.60 -9.81 13.41
CA LEU A 74 17.84 -9.78 12.62
C LEU A 74 18.89 -8.80 13.17
N LEU A 75 18.48 -7.74 13.88
CA LEU A 75 19.41 -6.78 14.50
C LEU A 75 19.50 -6.98 16.02
N GLY A 76 18.55 -7.71 16.62
CA GLY A 76 18.57 -8.08 18.04
C GLY A 76 17.82 -7.13 18.96
N ASP A 77 17.29 -5.99 18.47
CA ASP A 77 16.54 -5.02 19.24
C ASP A 77 15.57 -4.23 18.36
N GLU A 78 14.32 -4.07 18.83
CA GLU A 78 13.28 -3.31 18.12
C GLU A 78 13.62 -1.82 17.96
N SER A 79 14.49 -1.27 18.80
CA SER A 79 14.94 0.13 18.73
C SER A 79 15.61 0.47 17.40
N TYR A 80 16.12 -0.53 16.67
CA TYR A 80 16.65 -0.34 15.32
C TYR A 80 15.58 -0.10 14.25
N ARG A 81 14.28 -0.16 14.56
CA ARG A 81 13.18 0.07 13.59
C ARG A 81 13.35 1.40 12.83
N ASP A 82 13.60 2.48 13.55
CA ASP A 82 13.69 3.82 12.94
C ASP A 82 15.01 4.02 12.19
N GLU A 83 16.09 3.42 12.69
CA GLU A 83 17.36 3.36 11.96
C GLU A 83 17.21 2.59 10.64
N LEU A 84 16.58 1.42 10.70
CA LEU A 84 16.29 0.61 9.52
C LEU A 84 15.45 1.39 8.50
N HIS A 85 14.44 2.13 8.95
CA HIS A 85 13.63 2.98 8.07
C HIS A 85 14.48 4.07 7.39
N ARG A 86 15.29 4.80 8.14
CA ARG A 86 16.16 5.84 7.58
C ARG A 86 17.18 5.31 6.57
N ARG A 87 17.71 4.10 6.83
CA ARG A 87 18.71 3.46 5.95
C ARG A 87 18.11 2.90 4.67
N LEU A 88 16.90 2.35 4.73
CA LEU A 88 16.25 1.81 3.54
C LEU A 88 15.70 2.90 2.60
N ALA A 89 15.32 4.07 3.12
CA ALA A 89 14.65 5.12 2.36
C ALA A 89 15.36 5.51 1.04
N PRO A 90 16.71 5.70 0.98
CA PRO A 90 17.39 6.00 -0.27
C PRO A 90 17.36 4.87 -1.32
N TYR A 91 17.09 3.64 -0.90
CA TYR A 91 17.06 2.45 -1.75
C TYR A 91 15.63 2.05 -2.13
N TRP A 92 14.65 2.51 -1.36
CA TRP A 92 13.25 2.27 -1.62
C TRP A 92 12.74 3.22 -2.71
N THR A 93 12.94 2.80 -3.94
CA THR A 93 12.57 3.54 -5.13
C THR A 93 11.61 2.71 -5.99
N HIS A 94 11.01 3.34 -6.97
CA HIS A 94 10.19 2.68 -7.97
C HIS A 94 10.90 2.73 -9.34
N PRO A 95 11.73 1.72 -9.67
CA PRO A 95 12.44 1.68 -10.95
C PRO A 95 11.47 1.66 -12.14
N GLU A 96 11.92 2.16 -13.29
CA GLU A 96 11.17 2.06 -14.53
C GLU A 96 10.81 0.63 -14.86
N GLY A 97 9.58 0.39 -15.33
CA GLY A 97 9.07 -0.94 -15.67
C GLY A 97 8.57 -1.77 -14.49
N THR A 98 8.56 -1.23 -13.27
CA THR A 98 7.98 -1.93 -12.09
C THR A 98 6.53 -1.58 -11.82
N ALA A 99 5.96 -0.59 -12.52
CA ALA A 99 4.54 -0.29 -12.49
C ALA A 99 3.73 -1.37 -13.22
N TYR A 100 2.63 -1.79 -12.60
CA TYR A 100 1.73 -2.75 -13.22
C TYR A 100 0.88 -2.08 -14.31
N PRO A 101 0.81 -2.65 -15.54
CA PRO A 101 0.04 -2.05 -16.64
C PRO A 101 -1.47 -1.93 -16.34
N ASP A 102 -2.05 -2.87 -15.59
CA ASP A 102 -3.45 -2.88 -15.19
C ASP A 102 -3.78 -1.72 -14.24
N ALA A 103 -2.81 -1.28 -13.43
CA ALA A 103 -2.98 -0.11 -12.56
C ALA A 103 -3.13 1.17 -13.38
N LEU A 104 -2.25 1.42 -14.34
CA LEU A 104 -2.33 2.59 -15.20
C LEU A 104 -3.61 2.59 -16.02
N GLU A 105 -4.01 1.44 -16.57
CA GLU A 105 -5.26 1.29 -17.31
C GLU A 105 -6.49 1.55 -16.41
N MET A 106 -6.50 1.09 -15.17
CA MET A 106 -7.56 1.40 -14.20
C MET A 106 -7.67 2.91 -13.97
N PHE A 107 -6.57 3.59 -13.69
CA PHE A 107 -6.56 5.06 -13.49
C PHE A 107 -7.07 5.79 -14.73
N ARG A 108 -6.61 5.41 -15.92
CA ARG A 108 -7.05 5.99 -17.18
C ARG A 108 -8.56 5.84 -17.40
N ARG A 109 -9.13 4.69 -17.10
CA ARG A 109 -10.57 4.39 -17.27
C ARG A 109 -11.44 5.12 -16.25
N LEU A 110 -10.97 5.26 -15.02
CA LEU A 110 -11.73 5.91 -13.95
C LEU A 110 -11.65 7.44 -13.98
N HIS A 111 -10.63 8.01 -14.64
CA HIS A 111 -10.45 9.46 -14.72
C HIS A 111 -11.66 10.16 -15.34
N GLY A 112 -12.15 11.21 -14.67
CA GLY A 112 -13.33 11.97 -15.05
C GLY A 112 -14.68 11.34 -14.65
N HIS A 113 -14.66 10.12 -14.13
CA HIS A 113 -15.86 9.46 -13.58
C HIS A 113 -15.91 9.53 -12.06
N VAL A 114 -14.78 9.40 -11.40
CA VAL A 114 -14.62 9.51 -9.96
C VAL A 114 -13.36 10.33 -9.63
N ARG A 115 -13.27 10.85 -8.40
CA ARG A 115 -12.02 11.47 -7.91
C ARG A 115 -10.99 10.40 -7.62
N LEU A 116 -9.77 10.56 -8.10
CA LEU A 116 -8.68 9.60 -7.94
C LEU A 116 -7.61 10.16 -7.00
N ALA A 117 -7.41 9.53 -5.87
CA ALA A 117 -6.40 9.91 -4.89
C ALA A 117 -5.35 8.81 -4.69
N ILE A 118 -4.10 9.19 -4.64
CA ILE A 118 -3.05 8.35 -4.03
C ILE A 118 -3.15 8.53 -2.52
N VAL A 119 -3.15 7.43 -1.75
CA VAL A 119 -3.14 7.45 -0.27
C VAL A 119 -2.14 6.38 0.18
N ALA A 120 -0.87 6.77 0.32
CA ALA A 120 0.23 5.81 0.46
C ALA A 120 1.29 6.24 1.48
N ASN A 121 1.81 5.25 2.22
CA ASN A 121 2.96 5.42 3.10
C ASN A 121 4.25 5.36 2.27
N GLN A 122 4.64 6.49 1.68
CA GLN A 122 5.71 6.57 0.70
C GLN A 122 6.58 7.82 0.90
N GLU A 123 7.80 7.77 0.34
CA GLU A 123 8.70 8.90 0.25
C GLU A 123 8.24 9.91 -0.82
N ALA A 124 8.64 11.18 -0.68
CA ALA A 124 8.24 12.25 -1.62
C ALA A 124 8.63 11.96 -3.08
N ALA A 125 9.76 11.27 -3.30
CA ALA A 125 10.24 10.89 -4.65
C ALA A 125 9.28 9.95 -5.41
N THR A 126 8.30 9.35 -4.74
CA THR A 126 7.25 8.53 -5.36
C THR A 126 6.41 9.33 -6.35
N VAL A 127 6.20 10.63 -6.11
CA VAL A 127 5.50 11.53 -7.05
C VAL A 127 6.20 11.59 -8.40
N ASP A 128 7.54 11.69 -8.39
CA ASP A 128 8.32 11.73 -9.63
C ASP A 128 8.25 10.41 -10.38
N ALA A 129 8.27 9.27 -9.67
CA ALA A 129 8.11 7.95 -10.28
C ALA A 129 6.72 7.78 -10.93
N LEU A 130 5.65 8.11 -10.21
CA LEU A 130 4.28 8.06 -10.74
C LEU A 130 4.08 9.01 -11.93
N THR A 131 4.74 10.18 -11.90
CA THR A 131 4.70 11.13 -13.02
C THR A 131 5.42 10.57 -14.24
N ARG A 132 6.63 10.04 -14.09
CA ARG A 132 7.41 9.37 -15.13
C ARG A 132 6.62 8.23 -15.78
N ASP A 133 5.91 7.42 -14.97
CA ASP A 133 5.20 6.23 -15.42
C ASP A 133 3.77 6.54 -15.89
N GLY A 134 3.41 7.84 -16.01
CA GLY A 134 2.20 8.30 -16.70
C GLY A 134 0.94 8.39 -15.87
N PHE A 135 1.02 8.28 -14.52
CA PHE A 135 -0.14 8.38 -13.63
C PHE A 135 -0.60 9.82 -13.38
N ALA A 136 0.32 10.81 -13.43
CA ALA A 136 0.04 12.18 -13.03
C ALA A 136 -1.19 12.82 -13.70
N PRO A 137 -1.49 12.60 -15.00
CA PRO A 137 -2.68 13.18 -15.63
C PRO A 137 -4.02 12.69 -15.05
N TYR A 138 -4.01 11.58 -14.31
CA TYR A 138 -5.20 10.91 -13.80
C TYR A 138 -5.39 11.05 -12.30
N VAL A 139 -4.38 11.56 -11.56
CA VAL A 139 -4.42 11.70 -10.10
C VAL A 139 -4.90 13.10 -9.72
N ASP A 140 -6.01 13.18 -9.01
CA ASP A 140 -6.58 14.43 -8.51
C ASP A 140 -5.96 14.87 -7.18
N VAL A 141 -5.62 13.90 -6.29
CA VAL A 141 -5.12 14.16 -4.94
C VAL A 141 -3.90 13.30 -4.63
N TRP A 142 -2.84 13.93 -4.14
CA TRP A 142 -1.55 13.31 -3.85
C TRP A 142 -1.32 13.14 -2.35
N GLY A 143 -1.87 12.07 -1.76
CA GLY A 143 -1.67 11.68 -0.36
C GLY A 143 -0.42 10.81 -0.21
N ILE A 144 0.75 11.45 -0.18
CA ILE A 144 2.03 10.81 0.12
C ILE A 144 2.41 11.13 1.57
N SER A 145 2.57 10.12 2.41
CA SER A 145 2.76 10.30 3.86
C SER A 145 3.91 11.25 4.22
N ALA A 146 5.04 11.15 3.54
CA ALA A 146 6.19 12.03 3.77
C ALA A 146 5.92 13.50 3.41
N VAL A 147 4.89 13.79 2.60
CA VAL A 147 4.50 15.16 2.21
C VAL A 147 3.37 15.69 3.08
N VAL A 148 2.38 14.83 3.35
CA VAL A 148 1.17 15.21 4.11
C VAL A 148 1.44 15.25 5.62
N GLY A 149 2.40 14.45 6.12
CA GLY A 149 2.72 14.36 7.55
C GLY A 149 1.80 13.41 8.34
N HIS A 150 0.94 12.67 7.65
CA HIS A 150 0.13 11.58 8.20
C HIS A 150 0.43 10.27 7.47
N GLU A 151 0.32 9.14 8.17
CA GLU A 151 0.56 7.82 7.58
C GLU A 151 -0.55 6.82 7.95
N LYS A 152 -0.83 5.86 7.08
CA LYS A 152 -1.69 4.71 7.42
C LYS A 152 -1.03 3.86 8.51
N PRO A 153 -1.77 3.34 9.48
CA PRO A 153 -3.23 3.24 9.55
C PRO A 153 -3.91 4.42 10.27
N SER A 154 -3.30 5.61 10.40
CA SER A 154 -3.91 6.69 11.14
C SER A 154 -5.23 7.14 10.50
N ARG A 155 -6.22 7.40 11.34
CA ARG A 155 -7.54 7.90 10.95
C ARG A 155 -7.41 9.24 10.23
N GLU A 156 -6.53 10.08 10.72
CA GLU A 156 -6.29 11.44 10.24
C GLU A 156 -5.87 11.46 8.76
N PHE A 157 -5.14 10.45 8.30
CA PHE A 157 -4.70 10.39 6.91
C PHE A 157 -5.87 10.10 5.95
N PHE A 158 -6.76 9.19 6.34
CA PHE A 158 -7.97 8.92 5.54
C PHE A 158 -8.94 10.11 5.59
N GLU A 159 -9.14 10.74 6.74
CA GLU A 159 -9.99 11.94 6.88
C GLU A 159 -9.44 13.12 6.06
N TRP A 160 -8.12 13.31 6.04
CA TRP A 160 -7.47 14.27 5.17
C TRP A 160 -7.79 13.98 3.68
N ALA A 161 -7.64 12.74 3.24
CA ALA A 161 -7.92 12.36 1.85
C ALA A 161 -9.40 12.54 1.47
N LEU A 162 -10.33 12.21 2.36
CA LEU A 162 -11.77 12.47 2.18
C LEU A 162 -12.04 13.96 1.99
N HIS A 163 -11.45 14.80 2.84
CA HIS A 163 -11.58 16.27 2.76
C HIS A 163 -11.05 16.82 1.43
N GLU A 164 -9.83 16.41 1.01
CA GLU A 164 -9.21 16.88 -0.23
C GLU A 164 -9.98 16.43 -1.49
N CYS A 165 -10.60 15.25 -1.43
CA CYS A 165 -11.45 14.76 -2.52
C CYS A 165 -12.86 15.37 -2.49
N GLY A 166 -13.28 16.01 -1.39
CA GLY A 166 -14.64 16.54 -1.23
C GLY A 166 -15.71 15.45 -1.21
N THR A 167 -15.41 14.30 -0.60
CA THR A 167 -16.27 13.11 -0.55
C THR A 167 -16.50 12.65 0.90
N THR A 168 -17.35 11.65 1.05
CA THR A 168 -17.66 11.03 2.35
C THR A 168 -17.28 9.54 2.35
N PRO A 169 -17.08 8.91 3.53
CA PRO A 169 -16.68 7.51 3.60
C PRO A 169 -17.59 6.56 2.83
N GLU A 170 -18.90 6.74 2.92
CA GLU A 170 -19.93 5.91 2.27
C GLU A 170 -19.96 6.01 0.75
N HIS A 171 -19.25 6.98 0.15
CA HIS A 171 -19.10 7.14 -1.29
C HIS A 171 -17.66 6.94 -1.77
N THR A 172 -16.81 6.39 -0.92
CA THR A 172 -15.37 6.22 -1.19
C THR A 172 -14.99 4.75 -1.14
N VAL A 173 -14.07 4.35 -2.00
CA VAL A 173 -13.41 3.04 -1.98
C VAL A 173 -11.92 3.21 -1.81
N HIS A 174 -11.30 2.44 -0.92
CA HIS A 174 -9.84 2.34 -0.78
C HIS A 174 -9.33 1.02 -1.37
N ILE A 175 -8.34 1.12 -2.25
CA ILE A 175 -7.64 -0.01 -2.88
C ILE A 175 -6.26 -0.13 -2.22
N GLY A 176 -5.98 -1.27 -1.61
CA GLY A 176 -4.69 -1.54 -0.97
C GLY A 176 -4.37 -3.02 -0.94
N ASN A 177 -3.16 -3.37 -0.49
CA ASN A 177 -2.70 -4.76 -0.45
C ASN A 177 -2.45 -5.29 0.96
N ARG A 178 -2.68 -4.47 2.00
CA ARG A 178 -2.51 -4.88 3.40
C ARG A 178 -3.80 -4.72 4.20
N LEU A 179 -4.09 -5.73 5.03
CA LEU A 179 -5.27 -5.66 5.90
C LEU A 179 -5.09 -4.64 7.03
N ASP A 180 -3.91 -4.54 7.60
CA ASP A 180 -3.66 -3.72 8.80
C ASP A 180 -3.50 -2.22 8.51
N THR A 181 -2.99 -1.85 7.34
CA THR A 181 -2.79 -0.45 6.97
C THR A 181 -3.83 0.09 5.99
N ASP A 182 -4.46 -0.78 5.19
CA ASP A 182 -5.41 -0.37 4.16
C ASP A 182 -6.84 -0.74 4.49
N VAL A 183 -7.12 -2.04 4.64
CA VAL A 183 -8.50 -2.56 4.72
C VAL A 183 -9.16 -2.22 6.05
N ARG A 184 -8.54 -2.62 7.18
CA ARG A 184 -9.13 -2.44 8.51
C ARG A 184 -9.37 -0.97 8.88
N PRO A 185 -8.39 -0.05 8.70
CA PRO A 185 -8.60 1.36 9.03
C PRO A 185 -9.61 2.04 8.10
N ALA A 186 -9.63 1.74 6.79
CA ALA A 186 -10.63 2.28 5.87
C ALA A 186 -12.04 1.81 6.25
N ARG A 187 -12.24 0.52 6.52
CA ARG A 187 -13.54 -0.03 6.99
C ARG A 187 -13.99 0.56 8.32
N ALA A 188 -13.08 0.80 9.24
CA ALA A 188 -13.40 1.43 10.52
C ALA A 188 -13.99 2.84 10.38
N LEU A 189 -13.74 3.49 9.24
CA LEU A 189 -14.31 4.79 8.86
C LEU A 189 -15.58 4.69 8.02
N GLY A 190 -15.95 3.49 7.55
CA GLY A 190 -17.07 3.30 6.64
C GLY A 190 -16.71 3.43 5.16
N ILE A 191 -15.42 3.47 4.83
CA ILE A 191 -14.90 3.48 3.45
C ILE A 191 -14.97 2.05 2.92
N GLY A 192 -15.49 1.85 1.69
CA GLY A 192 -15.47 0.57 1.00
C GLY A 192 -14.04 0.12 0.68
N THR A 193 -13.78 -1.19 0.60
CA THR A 193 -12.43 -1.72 0.49
C THR A 193 -12.28 -2.74 -0.62
N ILE A 194 -11.23 -2.57 -1.42
CA ILE A 194 -10.76 -3.55 -2.41
C ILE A 194 -9.36 -4.00 -2.00
N TRP A 195 -9.22 -5.27 -1.67
CA TRP A 195 -7.96 -5.87 -1.31
C TRP A 195 -7.30 -6.54 -2.50
N VAL A 196 -6.14 -6.02 -2.93
CA VAL A 196 -5.37 -6.57 -4.06
C VAL A 196 -4.40 -7.61 -3.52
N LEU A 197 -4.51 -8.84 -4.01
CA LEU A 197 -3.76 -10.01 -3.53
C LEU A 197 -2.40 -10.13 -4.21
N ARG A 198 -1.58 -9.05 -4.15
CA ARG A 198 -0.21 -9.03 -4.67
C ARG A 198 0.69 -8.17 -3.78
N GLY A 199 2.00 -8.20 -4.02
CA GLY A 199 2.97 -7.49 -3.21
C GLY A 199 3.03 -8.01 -1.78
N GLU A 200 2.76 -7.15 -0.78
CA GLU A 200 2.76 -7.52 0.64
C GLU A 200 1.48 -8.25 1.12
N ALA A 201 0.53 -8.52 0.25
CA ALA A 201 -0.55 -9.46 0.56
C ALA A 201 0.03 -10.88 0.79
N PRO A 202 -0.61 -11.72 1.63
CA PRO A 202 -0.16 -13.09 1.81
C PRO A 202 -0.32 -13.88 0.50
N PRO A 203 0.60 -14.82 0.20
CA PRO A 203 0.47 -15.66 -0.99
C PRO A 203 -0.76 -16.57 -0.94
N ASP A 204 -1.14 -17.02 0.26
CA ASP A 204 -2.28 -17.89 0.52
C ASP A 204 -3.17 -17.27 1.61
N PRO A 205 -4.05 -16.30 1.28
CA PRO A 205 -4.91 -15.66 2.27
C PRO A 205 -5.96 -16.65 2.79
N THR A 206 -6.22 -16.58 4.10
CA THR A 206 -7.25 -17.43 4.70
C THR A 206 -8.67 -16.93 4.34
N PRO A 207 -9.71 -17.79 4.44
CA PRO A 207 -11.09 -17.36 4.23
C PRO A 207 -11.51 -16.19 5.15
N GLU A 208 -11.00 -16.17 6.39
CA GLU A 208 -11.25 -15.10 7.34
C GLU A 208 -10.63 -13.78 6.88
N GLN A 209 -9.38 -13.82 6.37
CA GLN A 209 -8.71 -12.65 5.80
C GLN A 209 -9.43 -12.13 4.55
N LEU A 210 -9.86 -13.03 3.65
CA LEU A 210 -10.63 -12.65 2.46
C LEU A 210 -11.96 -11.97 2.82
N ALA A 211 -12.59 -12.38 3.93
CA ALA A 211 -13.84 -11.81 4.41
C ALA A 211 -13.69 -10.44 5.10
N GLU A 212 -12.47 -9.99 5.33
CA GLU A 212 -12.22 -8.66 5.91
C GLU A 212 -12.41 -7.52 4.90
N ALA A 213 -12.16 -7.75 3.61
CA ALA A 213 -12.41 -6.77 2.55
C ALA A 213 -13.81 -6.94 1.94
N ASP A 214 -14.34 -5.86 1.37
CA ASP A 214 -15.63 -5.92 0.66
C ASP A 214 -15.48 -6.64 -0.69
N LEU A 215 -14.30 -6.52 -1.29
CA LEU A 215 -13.88 -7.25 -2.49
C LEU A 215 -12.39 -7.61 -2.38
N ALA A 216 -12.02 -8.85 -2.67
CA ALA A 216 -10.63 -9.27 -2.84
C ALA A 216 -10.39 -9.69 -4.30
N VAL A 217 -9.31 -9.18 -4.90
CA VAL A 217 -8.99 -9.39 -6.32
C VAL A 217 -7.50 -9.74 -6.49
N PRO A 218 -7.15 -10.57 -7.47
CA PRO A 218 -5.76 -10.91 -7.72
C PRO A 218 -4.96 -9.74 -8.34
N ASP A 219 -5.65 -8.87 -9.08
CA ASP A 219 -5.08 -7.72 -9.81
C ASP A 219 -6.15 -6.64 -10.05
N LEU A 220 -5.81 -5.56 -10.75
CA LEU A 220 -6.70 -4.42 -11.00
C LEU A 220 -7.45 -4.51 -12.34
N THR A 221 -7.32 -5.59 -13.10
CA THR A 221 -7.86 -5.71 -14.46
C THR A 221 -9.38 -5.45 -14.53
N THR A 222 -10.13 -5.95 -13.55
CA THR A 222 -11.61 -5.82 -13.52
C THR A 222 -12.11 -4.73 -12.58
N VAL A 223 -11.23 -4.09 -11.81
CA VAL A 223 -11.62 -3.14 -10.76
C VAL A 223 -12.31 -1.90 -11.36
N ALA A 224 -11.83 -1.42 -12.51
CA ALA A 224 -12.45 -0.28 -13.17
C ALA A 224 -13.92 -0.56 -13.56
N ASP A 225 -14.25 -1.77 -14.02
CA ASP A 225 -15.63 -2.15 -14.36
C ASP A 225 -16.52 -2.12 -13.12
N VAL A 226 -16.04 -2.72 -12.03
CA VAL A 226 -16.77 -2.75 -10.74
C VAL A 226 -17.06 -1.35 -10.20
N ILE A 227 -16.12 -0.41 -10.35
CA ILE A 227 -16.27 0.97 -9.89
C ILE A 227 -17.20 1.75 -10.84
N LEU A 228 -17.02 1.64 -12.17
CA LEU A 228 -17.82 2.38 -13.16
C LEU A 228 -19.31 2.00 -13.13
N GLU A 229 -19.63 0.76 -12.81
CA GLU A 229 -21.02 0.34 -12.58
C GLU A 229 -21.70 1.09 -11.42
N ARG A 230 -20.90 1.64 -10.48
CA ARG A 230 -21.32 2.36 -9.27
C ARG A 230 -20.94 3.84 -9.28
N ALA A 231 -20.12 4.28 -10.24
CA ALA A 231 -19.85 5.69 -10.42
C ALA A 231 -21.12 6.43 -10.75
N ALA A 232 -21.34 7.56 -10.10
CA ALA A 232 -22.59 8.29 -10.21
C ALA A 232 -22.98 8.55 -11.66
N SER A 233 -24.16 8.13 -12.02
CA SER A 233 -24.88 8.61 -13.20
C SER A 233 -25.28 10.07 -13.04
#